data_ed7b78b5dff97280968679cfd4696a0a
#
_entry.id   ed7b78b5dff97280968679cfd4696a0a
#
_cell.length_a   1.000
_cell.length_b   1.000
_cell.length_c   1.000
_cell.angle_alpha   90.00
_cell.angle_beta   90.00
_cell.angle_gamma   90.00
#
_symmetry.space_group_name_H-M   'P 1'
#
loop_
_entity.id
_entity.type
_entity.pdbx_description
1 polymer ?
#
loop_
_entity_poly.entity_id
_entity_poly.type
_entity_poly.pdbx_seq_one_letter_code
_entity_poly.pdbx_strand_id
1 'polypeptide(L)'
;TPSLLGYIITSKYADGLPLYRLEQMFKRLGQEVSRTSMAHWIIRLDEVFQPLMNLLREEQNHATYLQADETRIQVLKEKGKTAQSDKWMWVTRGGPPGRPSVLFEYDPSRAGSVPVRLLDGFSGILQADGYSGYSQVCKESGLTRIGCWDHARRKFIEATQAAPSVAKGK
;
A
#
# COMPACT_ATOMS: atom_id res chain seq x y z
N THR A 1 -20.28 -16.56 -10.27
CA THR A 1 -21.12 -16.25 -9.11
C THR A 1 -20.36 -15.33 -8.14
N PRO A 2 -21.05 -14.48 -7.33
CA PRO A 2 -20.40 -13.63 -6.33
C PRO A 2 -19.55 -14.42 -5.32
N SER A 3 -20.00 -15.60 -4.89
CA SER A 3 -19.25 -16.46 -3.96
C SER A 3 -17.93 -16.96 -4.54
N LEU A 4 -17.86 -17.29 -5.82
CA LEU A 4 -16.61 -17.68 -6.46
C LEU A 4 -15.64 -16.48 -6.53
N LEU A 5 -16.12 -15.29 -6.86
CA LEU A 5 -15.31 -14.08 -6.88
C LEU A 5 -14.79 -13.74 -5.50
N GLY A 6 -15.62 -13.81 -4.46
CA GLY A 6 -15.23 -13.63 -3.07
C GLY A 6 -14.14 -14.62 -2.66
N TYR A 7 -14.30 -15.91 -2.99
CA TYR A 7 -13.29 -16.93 -2.71
C TYR A 7 -11.94 -16.60 -3.38
N ILE A 8 -11.96 -16.24 -4.68
CA ILE A 8 -10.74 -15.91 -5.42
C ILE A 8 -10.02 -14.71 -4.80
N ILE A 9 -10.76 -13.64 -4.46
CA ILE A 9 -10.20 -12.43 -3.86
C ILE A 9 -9.60 -12.73 -2.49
N THR A 10 -10.35 -13.41 -1.62
CA THR A 10 -9.88 -13.78 -0.28
C THR A 10 -8.62 -14.65 -0.37
N SER A 11 -8.66 -15.70 -1.19
CA SER A 11 -7.51 -16.58 -1.38
C SER A 11 -6.28 -15.83 -1.91
N LYS A 12 -6.47 -14.89 -2.82
CA LYS A 12 -5.35 -14.14 -3.41
C LYS A 12 -4.77 -13.09 -2.44
N TYR A 13 -5.61 -12.30 -1.80
CA TYR A 13 -5.17 -11.11 -1.06
C TYR A 13 -5.08 -11.30 0.45
N ALA A 14 -5.93 -12.13 1.04
CA ALA A 14 -5.85 -12.47 2.46
C ALA A 14 -4.93 -13.68 2.72
N ASP A 15 -5.07 -14.73 1.90
CA ASP A 15 -4.31 -15.98 2.07
C ASP A 15 -3.00 -15.99 1.27
N GLY A 16 -2.74 -14.98 0.43
CA GLY A 16 -1.50 -14.84 -0.34
C GLY A 16 -1.32 -15.88 -1.45
N LEU A 17 -2.39 -16.55 -1.91
CA LEU A 17 -2.30 -17.58 -2.94
C LEU A 17 -2.15 -16.97 -4.35
N PRO A 18 -1.10 -17.34 -5.12
CA PRO A 18 -1.02 -16.94 -6.52
C PRO A 18 -2.16 -17.54 -7.34
N LEU A 19 -2.65 -16.80 -8.33
CA LEU A 19 -3.72 -17.28 -9.23
C LEU A 19 -3.36 -18.61 -9.94
N TYR A 20 -2.07 -18.85 -10.20
CA TYR A 20 -1.60 -20.13 -10.72
C TYR A 20 -1.95 -21.31 -9.77
N ARG A 21 -1.75 -21.14 -8.46
CA ARG A 21 -2.10 -22.18 -7.50
C ARG A 21 -3.60 -22.40 -7.43
N LEU A 22 -4.40 -21.34 -7.48
CA LEU A 22 -5.86 -21.43 -7.53
C LEU A 22 -6.33 -22.17 -8.79
N GLU A 23 -5.74 -21.90 -9.95
CA GLU A 23 -6.02 -22.63 -11.19
C GLU A 23 -5.77 -24.14 -11.02
N GLN A 24 -4.63 -24.52 -10.42
CA GLN A 24 -4.32 -25.92 -10.14
C GLN A 24 -5.26 -26.57 -9.10
N MET A 25 -5.72 -25.81 -8.13
CA MET A 25 -6.71 -26.27 -7.15
C MET A 25 -8.05 -26.54 -7.82
N PHE A 26 -8.55 -25.63 -8.64
CA PHE A 26 -9.79 -25.82 -9.40
C PHE A 26 -9.71 -27.02 -10.34
N LYS A 27 -8.56 -27.19 -11.04
CA LYS A 27 -8.35 -28.33 -11.92
C LYS A 27 -8.43 -29.67 -11.18
N ARG A 28 -7.89 -29.78 -9.97
CA ARG A 28 -8.03 -30.98 -9.13
C ARG A 28 -9.46 -31.26 -8.71
N LEU A 29 -10.30 -30.24 -8.63
CA LEU A 29 -11.73 -30.33 -8.34
C LEU A 29 -12.59 -30.54 -9.61
N GLY A 30 -11.93 -30.80 -10.77
CA GLY A 30 -12.65 -31.01 -12.02
C GLY A 30 -13.19 -29.72 -12.66
N GLN A 31 -12.71 -28.54 -12.25
CA GLN A 31 -13.15 -27.25 -12.76
C GLN A 31 -12.05 -26.55 -13.56
N GLU A 32 -12.37 -26.11 -14.77
CA GLU A 32 -11.43 -25.37 -15.61
C GLU A 32 -11.63 -23.84 -15.44
N VAL A 33 -10.98 -23.26 -14.45
CA VAL A 33 -10.96 -21.81 -14.21
C VAL A 33 -9.54 -21.30 -14.45
N SER A 34 -9.30 -20.65 -15.58
CA SER A 34 -7.97 -20.19 -15.94
C SER A 34 -7.54 -18.99 -15.08
N ARG A 35 -6.22 -18.92 -14.78
CA ARG A 35 -5.64 -17.75 -14.10
C ARG A 35 -5.89 -16.43 -14.86
N THR A 36 -5.95 -16.48 -16.18
CA THR A 36 -6.25 -15.31 -17.02
C THR A 36 -7.67 -14.82 -16.79
N SER A 37 -8.66 -15.73 -16.75
CA SER A 37 -10.05 -15.38 -16.43
C SER A 37 -10.15 -14.79 -15.01
N MET A 38 -9.52 -15.41 -14.01
CA MET A 38 -9.51 -14.90 -12.65
C MET A 38 -8.89 -13.50 -12.56
N ALA A 39 -7.78 -13.25 -13.26
CA ALA A 39 -7.15 -11.92 -13.33
C ALA A 39 -8.08 -10.89 -13.93
N HIS A 40 -8.74 -11.20 -15.04
CA HIS A 40 -9.71 -10.28 -15.68
C HIS A 40 -10.90 -10.00 -14.76
N TRP A 41 -11.40 -10.99 -14.04
CA TRP A 41 -12.51 -10.76 -13.09
C TRP A 41 -12.10 -9.83 -11.96
N ILE A 42 -10.90 -10.01 -11.40
CA ILE A 42 -10.38 -9.13 -10.35
C ILE A 42 -10.24 -7.69 -10.87
N ILE A 43 -9.68 -7.51 -12.08
CA ILE A 43 -9.54 -6.17 -12.67
C ILE A 43 -10.90 -5.49 -12.85
N ARG A 44 -11.91 -6.23 -13.34
CA ARG A 44 -13.28 -5.67 -13.51
C ARG A 44 -14.00 -5.35 -12.19
N LEU A 45 -13.59 -5.96 -11.09
CA LEU A 45 -14.16 -5.64 -9.77
C LEU A 45 -13.68 -4.30 -9.21
N ASP A 46 -12.63 -3.71 -9.78
CA ASP A 46 -12.16 -2.38 -9.40
C ASP A 46 -13.28 -1.35 -9.49
N GLU A 47 -13.97 -1.27 -10.61
CA GLU A 47 -15.11 -0.36 -10.81
C GLU A 47 -16.23 -0.59 -9.79
N VAL A 48 -16.49 -1.86 -9.45
CA VAL A 48 -17.55 -2.24 -8.49
C VAL A 48 -17.19 -1.84 -7.06
N PHE A 49 -15.89 -1.86 -6.72
CA PHE A 49 -15.41 -1.51 -5.39
C PHE A 49 -15.10 -0.02 -5.21
N GLN A 50 -15.06 0.79 -6.28
CA GLN A 50 -14.77 2.22 -6.17
C GLN A 50 -15.68 2.96 -5.16
N PRO A 51 -17.01 2.74 -5.09
CA PRO A 51 -17.83 3.39 -4.08
C PRO A 51 -17.40 3.05 -2.64
N LEU A 52 -17.02 1.78 -2.38
CA LEU A 52 -16.50 1.37 -1.07
C LEU A 52 -15.17 2.02 -0.76
N MET A 53 -14.26 2.07 -1.74
CA MET A 53 -12.96 2.73 -1.59
C MET A 53 -13.12 4.22 -1.29
N ASN A 54 -14.07 4.90 -1.93
CA ASN A 54 -14.38 6.31 -1.67
C ASN A 54 -14.88 6.51 -0.24
N LEU A 55 -15.82 5.69 0.24
CA LEU A 55 -16.32 5.75 1.62
C LEU A 55 -15.20 5.52 2.65
N LEU A 56 -14.30 4.56 2.41
CA LEU A 56 -13.16 4.32 3.29
C LEU A 56 -12.18 5.52 3.31
N ARG A 57 -12.00 6.17 2.17
CA ARG A 57 -11.18 7.40 2.08
C ARG A 57 -11.85 8.57 2.82
N GLU A 58 -13.15 8.73 2.68
CA GLU A 58 -13.92 9.73 3.44
C GLU A 58 -13.80 9.49 4.95
N GLU A 59 -13.90 8.23 5.42
CA GLU A 59 -13.66 7.90 6.83
C GLU A 59 -12.24 8.25 7.29
N GLN A 60 -11.23 8.02 6.45
CA GLN A 60 -9.86 8.43 6.77
C GLN A 60 -9.73 9.95 6.84
N ASN A 61 -10.38 10.69 5.95
CA ASN A 61 -10.35 12.15 5.93
C ASN A 61 -11.01 12.77 7.16
N HIS A 62 -11.99 12.10 7.78
CA HIS A 62 -12.61 12.54 9.02
C HIS A 62 -11.82 12.15 10.30
N ALA A 63 -10.75 11.38 10.17
CA ALA A 63 -9.93 11.01 11.30
C ALA A 63 -9.06 12.19 11.77
N THR A 64 -8.72 12.21 13.06
CA THR A 64 -7.77 13.19 13.61
C THR A 64 -6.32 12.82 13.37
N TYR A 65 -6.06 11.56 13.02
CA TYR A 65 -4.74 10.99 12.86
C TYR A 65 -4.70 10.00 11.71
N LEU A 66 -3.68 10.11 10.88
CA LEU A 66 -3.44 9.25 9.73
C LEU A 66 -1.95 8.91 9.62
N GLN A 67 -1.67 7.68 9.28
CA GLN A 67 -0.34 7.20 8.93
C GLN A 67 -0.22 7.07 7.42
N ALA A 68 0.92 7.48 6.87
CA ALA A 68 1.24 7.28 5.46
C ALA A 68 2.68 6.79 5.29
N ASP A 69 2.86 5.89 4.34
CA ASP A 69 4.17 5.34 3.95
C ASP A 69 4.13 4.92 2.48
N GLU A 70 5.27 4.72 1.85
CA GLU A 70 5.36 4.19 0.51
C GLU A 70 6.48 3.16 0.39
N THR A 71 6.23 2.14 -0.42
CA THR A 71 7.20 1.08 -0.70
C THR A 71 7.37 0.85 -2.19
N ARG A 72 8.57 0.45 -2.59
CA ARG A 72 8.82 0.07 -3.97
C ARG A 72 8.12 -1.23 -4.31
N ILE A 73 7.51 -1.27 -5.49
CA ILE A 73 6.96 -2.49 -6.06
C ILE A 73 7.47 -2.69 -7.48
N GLN A 74 7.54 -3.93 -7.91
CA GLN A 74 7.87 -4.27 -9.28
C GLN A 74 6.61 -4.47 -10.11
N VAL A 75 6.47 -3.71 -11.20
CA VAL A 75 5.43 -3.90 -12.21
C VAL A 75 6.11 -4.25 -13.52
N LEU A 76 5.96 -5.50 -13.96
CA LEU A 76 6.69 -6.04 -15.10
C LEU A 76 6.25 -5.45 -16.44
N LYS A 77 4.95 -5.13 -16.57
CA LYS A 77 4.36 -4.65 -17.82
C LYS A 77 3.59 -3.36 -17.57
N GLU A 78 4.25 -2.25 -17.81
CA GLU A 78 3.64 -0.93 -17.80
C GLU A 78 3.98 -0.19 -19.10
N LYS A 79 2.98 0.40 -19.73
CA LYS A 79 3.17 1.09 -21.00
C LYS A 79 4.17 2.24 -20.86
N GLY A 80 5.19 2.23 -21.71
CA GLY A 80 6.21 3.29 -21.74
C GLY A 80 7.26 3.23 -20.63
N LYS A 81 7.28 2.17 -19.80
CA LYS A 81 8.29 1.99 -18.72
C LYS A 81 8.94 0.62 -18.76
N THR A 82 10.16 0.54 -18.28
CA THR A 82 10.88 -0.74 -18.13
C THR A 82 10.45 -1.45 -16.85
N ALA A 83 10.62 -2.78 -16.81
CA ALA A 83 10.34 -3.60 -15.63
C ALA A 83 11.24 -3.22 -14.41
N GLN A 84 12.41 -2.61 -14.68
CA GLN A 84 13.38 -2.18 -13.67
C GLN A 84 13.10 -0.77 -13.12
N SER A 85 12.18 0.00 -13.75
CA SER A 85 11.84 1.34 -13.27
C SER A 85 11.16 1.26 -11.90
N ASP A 86 11.56 2.13 -10.99
CA ASP A 86 10.93 2.26 -9.67
C ASP A 86 9.46 2.63 -9.81
N LYS A 87 8.62 1.90 -9.11
CA LYS A 87 7.19 2.13 -8.96
C LYS A 87 6.81 1.98 -7.50
N TRP A 88 5.70 2.57 -7.10
CA TRP A 88 5.41 2.77 -5.69
C TRP A 88 4.01 2.28 -5.34
N MET A 89 3.94 1.60 -4.22
CA MET A 89 2.69 1.34 -3.53
C MET A 89 2.64 2.27 -2.34
N TRP A 90 1.69 3.17 -2.36
CA TRP A 90 1.38 4.08 -1.27
C TRP A 90 0.39 3.43 -0.34
N VAL A 91 0.56 3.66 0.94
CA VAL A 91 -0.29 3.10 1.97
C VAL A 91 -0.73 4.23 2.89
N THR A 92 -2.03 4.30 3.16
CA THR A 92 -2.59 5.15 4.21
C THR A 92 -3.33 4.29 5.22
N ARG A 93 -3.21 4.63 6.49
CA ARG A 93 -3.90 3.96 7.60
C ARG A 93 -4.51 4.99 8.53
N GLY A 94 -5.82 4.95 8.69
CA GLY A 94 -6.57 5.86 9.53
C GLY A 94 -8.01 5.40 9.71
N GLY A 95 -8.85 6.27 10.24
CA GLY A 95 -10.26 6.00 10.50
C GLY A 95 -10.61 6.07 11.98
N PRO A 96 -11.84 5.66 12.36
CA PRO A 96 -12.31 5.74 13.73
C PRO A 96 -11.47 4.89 14.69
N PRO A 97 -11.33 5.29 15.96
CA PRO A 97 -10.65 4.49 16.96
C PRO A 97 -11.22 3.07 17.05
N GLY A 98 -10.33 2.07 17.05
CA GLY A 98 -10.70 0.65 17.09
C GLY A 98 -11.13 0.03 15.76
N ARG A 99 -11.35 0.82 14.71
CA ARG A 99 -11.73 0.35 13.36
C ARG A 99 -10.95 1.06 12.26
N PRO A 100 -9.62 1.05 12.30
CA PRO A 100 -8.83 1.69 11.27
C PRO A 100 -8.99 0.96 9.93
N SER A 101 -9.09 1.71 8.85
CA SER A 101 -8.96 1.21 7.48
C SER A 101 -7.51 1.35 6.99
N VAL A 102 -7.11 0.49 6.07
CA VAL A 102 -5.82 0.56 5.38
C VAL A 102 -6.10 0.60 3.89
N LEU A 103 -5.65 1.65 3.21
CA LEU A 103 -5.80 1.80 1.78
C LEU A 103 -4.44 1.69 1.10
N PHE A 104 -4.42 0.96 -0.01
CA PHE A 104 -3.26 0.79 -0.87
C PHE A 104 -3.54 1.45 -2.20
N GLU A 105 -2.62 2.28 -2.68
CA GLU A 105 -2.74 2.93 -3.97
C GLU A 105 -1.44 2.86 -4.75
N TYR A 106 -1.54 2.39 -5.98
CA TYR A 106 -0.42 2.34 -6.89
C TYR A 106 -0.19 3.71 -7.54
N ASP A 107 1.07 4.15 -7.56
CA ASP A 107 1.48 5.28 -8.40
C ASP A 107 2.87 4.98 -9.01
N PRO A 108 3.06 5.23 -10.31
CA PRO A 108 4.36 5.06 -10.95
C PRO A 108 5.41 6.07 -10.49
N SER A 109 5.03 7.04 -9.68
CA SER A 109 5.88 8.14 -9.22
C SER A 109 5.98 8.18 -7.69
N ARG A 110 7.11 8.69 -7.21
CA ARG A 110 7.32 9.11 -5.81
C ARG A 110 7.30 10.64 -5.66
N ALA A 111 6.83 11.39 -6.65
CA ALA A 111 6.80 12.85 -6.58
C ALA A 111 5.93 13.37 -5.43
N GLY A 112 6.27 14.53 -4.87
CA GLY A 112 5.50 15.16 -3.79
C GLY A 112 4.04 15.48 -4.12
N SER A 113 3.70 15.56 -5.42
CA SER A 113 2.31 15.67 -5.88
C SER A 113 1.45 14.44 -5.57
N VAL A 114 2.06 13.26 -5.38
CA VAL A 114 1.31 12.04 -5.05
C VAL A 114 0.69 12.14 -3.65
N PRO A 115 1.46 12.38 -2.56
CA PRO A 115 0.84 12.56 -1.25
C PRO A 115 -0.12 13.76 -1.18
N VAL A 116 0.08 14.83 -1.98
CA VAL A 116 -0.90 15.93 -2.08
C VAL A 116 -2.26 15.40 -2.57
N ARG A 117 -2.25 14.60 -3.63
CA ARG A 117 -3.47 13.99 -4.17
C ARG A 117 -4.09 12.94 -3.22
N LEU A 118 -3.26 12.10 -2.61
CA LEU A 118 -3.72 11.00 -1.74
C LEU A 118 -4.35 11.48 -0.43
N LEU A 119 -3.85 12.60 0.09
CA LEU A 119 -4.26 13.19 1.37
C LEU A 119 -5.19 14.39 1.17
N ASP A 120 -5.70 14.57 -0.05
CA ASP A 120 -6.66 15.63 -0.34
C ASP A 120 -7.92 15.47 0.52
N GLY A 121 -8.33 16.56 1.18
CA GLY A 121 -9.45 16.59 2.12
C GLY A 121 -9.12 16.13 3.55
N PHE A 122 -7.92 15.58 3.81
CA PHE A 122 -7.50 15.26 5.18
C PHE A 122 -7.00 16.52 5.91
N SER A 123 -7.39 16.66 7.17
CA SER A 123 -6.91 17.71 8.07
C SER A 123 -6.62 17.12 9.44
N GLY A 124 -5.39 17.22 9.93
CA GLY A 124 -5.05 16.64 11.23
C GLY A 124 -3.58 16.29 11.37
N ILE A 125 -3.30 15.23 12.10
CA ILE A 125 -1.95 14.77 12.38
C ILE A 125 -1.58 13.67 11.37
N LEU A 126 -0.53 13.92 10.59
CA LEU A 126 0.06 12.95 9.67
C LEU A 126 1.33 12.35 10.27
N GLN A 127 1.32 11.06 10.53
CA GLN A 127 2.56 10.32 10.82
C GLN A 127 3.15 9.76 9.52
N ALA A 128 4.37 10.18 9.20
CA ALA A 128 5.12 9.71 8.05
C ALA A 128 6.62 9.61 8.38
N ASP A 129 7.39 9.02 7.47
CA ASP A 129 8.86 9.02 7.56
C ASP A 129 9.47 10.39 7.26
N GLY A 130 10.80 10.45 7.09
CA GLY A 130 11.54 11.69 6.75
C GLY A 130 11.43 12.12 5.28
N TYR A 131 10.66 11.44 4.44
CA TYR A 131 10.59 11.76 3.01
C TYR A 131 10.03 13.18 2.76
N SER A 132 10.77 13.96 1.95
CA SER A 132 10.45 15.38 1.69
C SER A 132 9.13 15.59 0.94
N GLY A 133 8.64 14.58 0.20
CA GLY A 133 7.36 14.66 -0.51
C GLY A 133 6.17 14.96 0.39
N TYR A 134 6.20 14.51 1.64
CA TYR A 134 5.16 14.86 2.61
C TYR A 134 5.21 16.32 3.09
N SER A 135 6.34 17.01 2.89
CA SER A 135 6.47 18.41 3.30
C SER A 135 5.60 19.34 2.46
N GLN A 136 5.34 18.98 1.20
CA GLN A 136 4.48 19.76 0.32
C GLN A 136 3.03 19.71 0.81
N VAL A 137 2.46 18.53 1.03
CA VAL A 137 1.07 18.41 1.49
C VAL A 137 0.88 19.04 2.87
N CYS A 138 1.86 18.94 3.77
CA CYS A 138 1.78 19.57 5.09
C CYS A 138 1.69 21.11 5.00
N LYS A 139 2.40 21.72 4.04
CA LYS A 139 2.33 23.17 3.81
C LYS A 139 1.01 23.59 3.16
N GLU A 140 0.54 22.83 2.16
CA GLU A 140 -0.66 23.17 1.39
C GLU A 140 -1.93 22.94 2.20
N SER A 141 -2.01 21.86 2.97
CA SER A 141 -3.20 21.45 3.72
C SER A 141 -3.13 21.79 5.23
N GLY A 142 -2.05 22.38 5.70
CA GLY A 142 -1.89 22.77 7.11
C GLY A 142 -1.77 21.57 8.07
N LEU A 143 -1.32 20.41 7.58
CA LEU A 143 -1.21 19.20 8.40
C LEU A 143 -0.08 19.31 9.43
N THR A 144 -0.33 18.81 10.63
CA THR A 144 0.73 18.61 11.63
C THR A 144 1.44 17.29 11.36
N ARG A 145 2.70 17.37 10.88
CA ARG A 145 3.51 16.16 10.62
C ARG A 145 4.24 15.71 11.88
N ILE A 146 4.17 14.42 12.17
CA ILE A 146 4.98 13.75 13.19
C ILE A 146 5.81 12.63 12.56
N GLY A 147 6.98 12.34 13.15
CA GLY A 147 7.88 11.30 12.68
C GLY A 147 7.41 9.89 13.07
N CYS A 148 7.82 8.90 12.29
CA CYS A 148 7.59 7.50 12.58
C CYS A 148 8.76 6.92 13.38
N TRP A 149 8.49 6.41 14.59
CA TRP A 149 9.52 5.79 15.45
C TRP A 149 10.12 4.52 14.85
N ASP A 150 9.40 3.76 14.06
CA ASP A 150 9.95 2.59 13.39
C ASP A 150 11.02 2.96 12.35
N HIS A 151 10.82 4.05 11.63
CA HIS A 151 11.83 4.59 10.72
C HIS A 151 13.04 5.15 11.47
N ALA A 152 12.83 5.87 12.57
CA ALA A 152 13.91 6.34 13.42
C ALA A 152 14.70 5.15 14.00
N ARG A 153 14.02 4.15 14.59
CA ARG A 153 14.65 2.94 15.13
C ARG A 153 15.50 2.22 14.07
N ARG A 154 15.02 2.11 12.84
CA ARG A 154 15.77 1.48 11.74
C ARG A 154 17.11 2.17 11.51
N LYS A 155 17.14 3.51 11.56
CA LYS A 155 18.38 4.29 11.41
C LYS A 155 19.39 4.04 12.53
N PHE A 156 18.94 3.87 13.76
CA PHE A 156 19.83 3.48 14.85
C PHE A 156 20.38 2.06 14.68
N ILE A 157 19.57 1.11 14.22
CA ILE A 157 20.05 -0.25 13.94
C ILE A 157 21.06 -0.25 12.80
N GLU A 158 20.80 0.45 11.70
CA GLU A 158 21.74 0.61 10.60
C GLU A 158 23.09 1.21 11.07
N ALA A 159 23.03 2.22 11.91
CA ALA A 159 24.23 2.84 12.49
C ALA A 159 25.04 1.87 13.36
N THR A 160 24.36 1.05 14.20
CA THR A 160 25.05 0.04 15.02
C THR A 160 25.67 -1.08 14.18
N GLN A 161 25.08 -1.43 13.06
CA GLN A 161 25.62 -2.43 12.13
C GLN A 161 26.80 -1.89 11.32
N ALA A 162 26.81 -0.59 11.00
CA ALA A 162 27.89 0.07 10.27
C ALA A 162 29.08 0.42 11.18
N ALA A 163 28.92 0.43 12.50
CA ALA A 163 30.03 0.68 13.43
C ALA A 163 31.08 -0.45 13.32
N PRO A 164 32.39 -0.12 13.19
CA PRO A 164 33.42 -1.14 13.16
C PRO A 164 33.36 -1.95 14.47
N SER A 165 33.46 -3.29 14.35
CA SER A 165 33.53 -4.15 15.53
C SER A 165 34.74 -3.71 16.36
N VAL A 166 34.47 -3.23 17.58
CA VAL A 166 35.54 -3.00 18.55
C VAL A 166 36.22 -4.33 18.76
N ALA A 167 37.47 -4.47 18.26
CA ALA A 167 38.27 -5.66 18.50
C ALA A 167 38.29 -5.92 20.00
N LYS A 168 37.71 -7.04 20.45
CA LYS A 168 37.86 -7.47 21.82
C LYS A 168 39.36 -7.65 22.02
N GLY A 169 39.98 -6.68 22.70
CA GLY A 169 41.35 -6.82 23.16
C GLY A 169 41.52 -8.13 23.93
N LYS A 170 42.55 -8.89 23.57
CA LYS A 170 42.98 -10.08 24.27
C LYS A 170 43.43 -9.72 25.70
#